data_280ac045a24ecaeec0d33f8b4f7d842f
#
_entry.id   280ac045a24ecaeec0d33f8b4f7d842f
#
_cell.length_a   1.000
_cell.length_b   1.000
_cell.length_c   1.000
_cell.angle_alpha   90.00
_cell.angle_beta   90.00
_cell.angle_gamma   90.00
#
_symmetry.space_group_name_H-M   'P 1'
#
loop_
_entity.id
_entity.type
_entity.pdbx_description
1 polymer ?
#
loop_
_entity_poly.entity_id
_entity_poly.type
_entity_poly.pdbx_seq_one_letter_code
_entity_poly.pdbx_strand_id
1 'polypeptide(L)'
;MFAFAFLLAFALSTVAPALSAQGTNRASTPATMPVPEKPSAVPSATVPATSAQPIIDANVIVAPLKSGSGPNAAEEKIDALKATSNAKNGLKDALKEGSKDGSKDTAKADEKREPHIALILPSGSKSLGKVADAVKLGFIAGAAADGKSASPYRLYAADDDNAGLAAQYRKAMSDGAVAVVGGVTRDGASLLAKSAGYLPTLALNAPSNVSDPEMPDQFFHISLNLDWEARLAARTAASDGLRHAAIVAGKSPLAKRIQDVFEREFVWLGGEIAGRIEIFGDSEDPARVAKGIADAAADSVFITADMKLARLARPYLPQGTPVFATSLTIDPRAEAVDNLDLDSVRFMEMPWFVQPDHPAVMVYSKPVEVLPIEYERLYALGIDAWRLAQLIVKNTRPKNFPALDGVTGRITLDGHQFVRMLSLVELRDGRPTLFKPVE
;
A
#
# COMPACT_ATOMS: atom_id res chain seq x y z
N MET A 1 21.60 38.07 -51.56
CA MET A 1 21.31 39.52 -51.59
C MET A 1 20.90 39.92 -50.18
N PHE A 2 21.74 40.84 -49.65
CA PHE A 2 21.63 41.58 -48.38
C PHE A 2 21.81 40.85 -47.08
N ALA A 3 23.07 40.87 -46.64
CA ALA A 3 23.59 40.86 -45.29
C ALA A 3 23.41 42.25 -44.66
N PHE A 4 23.26 42.29 -43.32
CA PHE A 4 23.77 43.43 -42.52
C PHE A 4 24.19 42.92 -41.15
N ALA A 5 25.47 43.06 -40.89
CA ALA A 5 26.14 42.93 -39.60
C ALA A 5 26.35 44.35 -39.02
N PHE A 6 26.36 44.47 -37.67
CA PHE A 6 27.02 45.53 -36.88
C PHE A 6 27.23 44.96 -35.48
N LEU A 7 28.34 44.73 -35.06
CA LEU A 7 29.64 45.23 -34.55
C LEU A 7 29.55 46.21 -33.38
N LEU A 8 30.14 45.76 -32.27
CA LEU A 8 31.02 46.33 -31.24
C LEU A 8 30.63 47.62 -30.47
N ALA A 9 30.82 47.58 -29.13
CA ALA A 9 31.77 48.47 -28.46
C ALA A 9 32.08 48.01 -27.02
N PHE A 10 33.35 47.93 -26.76
CA PHE A 10 34.10 47.78 -25.51
C PHE A 10 34.07 49.07 -24.69
N ALA A 11 34.07 48.99 -23.33
CA ALA A 11 34.74 49.98 -22.49
C ALA A 11 35.22 49.35 -21.18
N LEU A 12 36.51 49.17 -21.10
CA LEU A 12 37.32 49.06 -19.87
C LEU A 12 37.38 50.42 -19.17
N SER A 13 37.37 50.43 -17.83
CA SER A 13 38.11 51.45 -17.06
C SER A 13 38.55 50.88 -15.73
N THR A 14 39.85 50.85 -15.58
CA THR A 14 40.70 50.63 -14.41
C THR A 14 40.75 51.89 -13.51
N VAL A 15 41.01 51.74 -12.22
CA VAL A 15 42.15 52.35 -11.45
C VAL A 15 41.87 52.30 -9.96
N ALA A 16 42.74 51.67 -9.18
CA ALA A 16 43.05 51.96 -7.78
C ALA A 16 44.14 53.06 -7.70
N PRO A 17 44.57 53.67 -6.62
CA PRO A 17 45.09 53.02 -5.39
C PRO A 17 44.95 53.77 -4.04
N ALA A 18 45.28 53.06 -2.96
CA ALA A 18 45.93 53.34 -1.71
C ALA A 18 46.09 54.78 -1.12
N LEU A 19 45.94 54.92 0.20
CA LEU A 19 47.01 55.32 1.11
C LEU A 19 46.66 55.13 2.60
N SER A 20 47.61 54.62 3.31
CA SER A 20 47.96 54.39 4.67
C SER A 20 47.73 55.55 5.68
N ALA A 21 47.46 55.20 6.97
CA ALA A 21 47.99 55.92 8.11
C ALA A 21 48.12 54.97 9.32
N GLN A 22 49.33 55.00 9.87
CA GLN A 22 49.80 54.30 11.08
C GLN A 22 49.20 54.89 12.37
N GLY A 23 49.16 54.09 13.43
CA GLY A 23 48.98 54.66 14.77
C GLY A 23 48.74 53.66 15.90
N THR A 24 49.82 53.17 16.49
CA THR A 24 50.11 52.90 17.90
C THR A 24 49.52 51.68 18.61
N ASN A 25 50.45 50.84 19.01
CA ASN A 25 50.47 49.79 20.02
C ASN A 25 49.79 50.15 21.33
N ARG A 26 48.94 49.27 21.83
CA ARG A 26 48.88 48.99 23.27
C ARG A 26 48.51 47.53 23.50
N ALA A 27 49.40 46.79 24.13
CA ALA A 27 49.26 45.45 24.59
C ALA A 27 48.12 45.35 25.64
N SER A 28 47.25 44.40 25.49
CA SER A 28 46.38 43.92 26.55
C SER A 28 46.23 42.39 26.42
N THR A 29 46.47 41.73 27.51
CA THR A 29 46.47 40.33 27.83
C THR A 29 45.31 39.56 27.25
N PRO A 30 45.47 38.29 26.83
CA PRO A 30 44.36 37.46 26.31
C PRO A 30 43.44 37.02 27.45
N ALA A 31 42.17 37.40 27.35
CA ALA A 31 41.10 36.87 28.18
C ALA A 31 40.83 35.41 27.78
N THR A 32 40.96 34.52 28.75
CA THR A 32 40.62 33.11 28.68
C THR A 32 39.13 32.96 28.35
N MET A 33 38.81 32.35 27.22
CA MET A 33 37.44 31.95 26.89
C MET A 33 37.01 30.80 27.82
N PRO A 34 35.81 30.81 28.36
CA PRO A 34 35.27 29.70 29.11
C PRO A 34 34.95 28.51 28.18
N VAL A 35 35.39 27.33 28.58
CA VAL A 35 35.07 26.04 27.99
C VAL A 35 33.55 25.83 28.12
N PRO A 36 32.82 25.43 27.06
CA PRO A 36 31.41 25.11 27.20
C PRO A 36 31.23 23.87 28.07
N GLU A 37 30.49 24.04 29.13
CA GLU A 37 30.06 22.98 30.04
C GLU A 37 29.17 21.97 29.27
N LYS A 38 29.48 20.70 29.46
CA LYS A 38 28.75 19.53 28.95
C LYS A 38 27.32 19.58 29.52
N PRO A 39 26.26 19.51 28.69
CA PRO A 39 24.92 19.47 29.24
C PRO A 39 24.72 18.21 30.09
N SER A 40 24.31 18.41 31.32
CA SER A 40 23.86 17.39 32.25
C SER A 40 22.73 16.56 31.62
N ALA A 41 22.82 15.24 31.80
CA ALA A 41 21.82 14.28 31.39
C ALA A 41 20.44 14.66 31.94
N VAL A 42 19.52 14.91 31.04
CA VAL A 42 18.07 15.02 31.34
C VAL A 42 17.58 13.61 31.67
N PRO A 43 16.83 13.39 32.76
CA PRO A 43 16.29 12.08 33.06
C PRO A 43 15.33 11.63 31.97
N SER A 44 15.53 10.42 31.48
CA SER A 44 14.63 9.73 30.56
C SER A 44 13.23 9.69 31.16
N ALA A 45 12.36 10.57 30.67
CA ALA A 45 10.92 10.41 30.85
C ALA A 45 10.50 9.17 30.04
N THR A 46 10.10 8.15 30.76
CA THR A 46 9.44 6.97 30.22
C THR A 46 8.15 7.43 29.57
N VAL A 47 8.14 7.53 28.26
CA VAL A 47 6.91 7.78 27.47
C VAL A 47 6.10 6.49 27.60
N PRO A 48 4.86 6.53 28.11
CA PRO A 48 4.02 5.36 28.09
C PRO A 48 3.78 4.97 26.62
N ALA A 49 3.99 3.72 26.29
CA ALA A 49 3.62 3.15 25.01
C ALA A 49 2.12 3.35 24.81
N THR A 50 1.76 4.39 24.07
CA THR A 50 0.40 4.58 23.60
C THR A 50 0.18 3.52 22.54
N SER A 51 -0.54 2.46 22.92
CA SER A 51 -1.04 1.45 22.02
C SER A 51 -1.73 2.15 20.86
N ALA A 52 -1.15 2.00 19.67
CA ALA A 52 -1.80 2.43 18.44
C ALA A 52 -3.11 1.64 18.32
N GLN A 53 -4.23 2.30 18.60
CA GLN A 53 -5.53 1.71 18.35
C GLN A 53 -5.66 1.38 16.86
N PRO A 54 -6.07 0.16 16.49
CA PRO A 54 -6.33 -0.17 15.12
C PRO A 54 -7.50 0.68 14.63
N ILE A 55 -7.26 1.44 13.57
CA ILE A 55 -8.33 2.18 12.90
C ILE A 55 -9.20 1.17 12.21
N ILE A 56 -10.41 1.05 12.72
CA ILE A 56 -11.53 0.35 12.14
C ILE A 56 -11.94 1.15 10.91
N ASP A 57 -11.92 0.58 9.75
CA ASP A 57 -12.92 0.55 8.73
C ASP A 57 -12.40 0.40 7.32
N ALA A 58 -13.18 -0.31 6.66
CA ALA A 58 -13.69 -0.34 5.33
C ALA A 58 -13.08 -1.35 4.37
N ASN A 59 -13.94 -2.24 4.03
CA ASN A 59 -14.07 -2.91 2.75
C ASN A 59 -13.45 -2.09 1.63
N VAL A 60 -12.28 -2.41 1.19
CA VAL A 60 -11.88 -2.14 -0.18
C VAL A 60 -10.69 -3.02 -0.56
N ILE A 61 -10.98 -4.13 -1.10
CA ILE A 61 -10.35 -4.53 -2.33
C ILE A 61 -11.40 -4.16 -3.37
N VAL A 62 -11.15 -3.05 -4.05
CA VAL A 62 -11.80 -2.64 -5.28
C VAL A 62 -13.31 -2.89 -5.35
N ALA A 63 -14.09 -1.91 -4.93
CA ALA A 63 -15.43 -1.77 -5.48
C ALA A 63 -15.30 -1.19 -6.90
N PRO A 64 -15.93 -1.79 -7.92
CA PRO A 64 -15.97 -1.16 -9.23
C PRO A 64 -16.73 0.17 -9.12
N LEU A 65 -16.15 1.24 -9.65
CA LEU A 65 -16.82 2.51 -9.85
C LEU A 65 -18.04 2.29 -10.75
N LYS A 66 -19.22 2.12 -10.16
CA LYS A 66 -20.48 2.22 -10.89
C LYS A 66 -20.77 3.69 -11.11
N SER A 67 -20.58 4.15 -12.32
CA SER A 67 -21.30 5.30 -12.85
C SER A 67 -22.77 4.92 -12.98
N GLY A 68 -23.67 5.55 -12.22
CA GLY A 68 -25.09 5.32 -12.38
C GLY A 68 -25.89 5.71 -11.14
N SER A 69 -26.53 6.86 -11.22
CA SER A 69 -27.50 7.39 -10.28
C SER A 69 -28.71 6.47 -10.08
N GLY A 70 -29.09 6.22 -8.80
CA GLY A 70 -30.38 5.66 -8.43
C GLY A 70 -30.56 5.64 -6.91
N PRO A 71 -31.68 6.15 -6.38
CA PRO A 71 -31.91 6.22 -4.94
C PRO A 71 -32.43 4.88 -4.43
N ASN A 72 -31.72 4.20 -3.53
CA ASN A 72 -32.25 3.21 -2.56
C ASN A 72 -31.12 2.42 -1.88
N ALA A 73 -30.17 3.11 -1.25
CA ALA A 73 -29.09 2.44 -0.52
C ALA A 73 -29.25 2.42 1.02
N ALA A 74 -30.42 2.83 1.52
CA ALA A 74 -30.64 2.97 2.97
C ALA A 74 -31.32 1.77 3.65
N GLU A 75 -32.04 0.94 2.92
CA GLU A 75 -32.77 -0.18 3.51
C GLU A 75 -31.98 -1.50 3.57
N GLU A 76 -31.00 -1.69 2.71
CA GLU A 76 -30.17 -2.92 2.69
C GLU A 76 -29.16 -3.01 3.86
N LYS A 77 -28.89 -1.90 4.56
CA LYS A 77 -27.94 -1.88 5.70
C LYS A 77 -28.50 -2.42 7.02
N ILE A 78 -29.81 -2.51 7.16
CA ILE A 78 -30.43 -2.92 8.43
C ILE A 78 -30.54 -4.45 8.53
N ASP A 79 -30.68 -5.15 7.42
CA ASP A 79 -30.75 -6.62 7.40
C ASP A 79 -29.38 -7.29 7.50
N ALA A 80 -28.30 -6.66 7.02
CA ALA A 80 -26.96 -7.16 7.16
C ALA A 80 -26.45 -7.14 8.62
N LEU A 81 -26.92 -6.18 9.42
CA LEU A 81 -26.56 -6.07 10.85
C LEU A 81 -27.26 -7.11 11.75
N LYS A 82 -28.40 -7.63 11.33
CA LYS A 82 -29.13 -8.69 12.06
C LYS A 82 -28.55 -10.09 11.79
N ALA A 83 -27.95 -10.31 10.64
CA ALA A 83 -27.31 -11.59 10.30
C ALA A 83 -25.99 -11.81 11.08
N THR A 84 -25.26 -10.76 11.46
CA THR A 84 -23.99 -10.87 12.17
C THR A 84 -24.10 -11.24 13.65
N SER A 85 -25.24 -10.99 14.31
CA SER A 85 -25.43 -11.36 15.70
C SER A 85 -25.72 -12.87 15.91
N ASN A 86 -26.33 -13.52 14.93
CA ASN A 86 -26.61 -14.95 14.97
C ASN A 86 -25.41 -15.84 14.60
N ALA A 87 -24.46 -15.34 13.83
CA ALA A 87 -23.28 -16.09 13.43
C ALA A 87 -22.28 -16.33 14.59
N LYS A 88 -22.28 -15.44 15.61
CA LYS A 88 -21.38 -15.58 16.77
C LYS A 88 -21.74 -16.74 17.72
N ASN A 89 -23.00 -17.14 17.75
CA ASN A 89 -23.44 -18.27 18.62
C ASN A 89 -23.31 -19.61 17.89
N GLY A 90 -23.54 -19.68 16.58
CA GLY A 90 -23.44 -20.93 15.83
C GLY A 90 -22.01 -21.50 15.71
N LEU A 91 -20.99 -20.64 15.78
CA LEU A 91 -19.60 -21.09 15.65
C LEU A 91 -19.06 -21.77 16.92
N LYS A 92 -19.52 -21.33 18.09
CA LYS A 92 -19.14 -21.98 19.38
C LYS A 92 -19.79 -23.34 19.55
N ASP A 93 -21.00 -23.52 19.05
CA ASP A 93 -21.75 -24.78 19.18
C ASP A 93 -21.27 -25.81 18.15
N ALA A 94 -20.94 -25.37 16.91
CA ALA A 94 -20.36 -26.24 15.87
C ALA A 94 -18.97 -26.79 16.23
N LEU A 95 -18.20 -26.09 17.06
CA LEU A 95 -16.93 -26.58 17.59
C LEU A 95 -17.05 -27.55 18.73
N LYS A 96 -18.21 -27.58 19.42
CA LYS A 96 -18.47 -28.53 20.53
C LYS A 96 -19.12 -29.85 20.10
N GLU A 97 -19.87 -29.84 18.98
CA GLU A 97 -20.55 -31.05 18.49
C GLU A 97 -19.63 -32.02 17.73
N GLY A 98 -18.46 -31.56 17.23
CA GLY A 98 -17.47 -32.40 16.53
C GLY A 98 -16.74 -33.41 17.43
N SER A 99 -17.01 -33.47 18.75
CA SER A 99 -16.25 -34.31 19.69
C SER A 99 -17.01 -35.52 20.25
N LYS A 100 -18.22 -35.82 19.79
CA LYS A 100 -18.98 -36.99 20.25
C LYS A 100 -19.68 -37.69 19.08
N ASP A 101 -18.96 -38.30 18.19
CA ASP A 101 -19.41 -39.50 17.52
C ASP A 101 -18.20 -40.17 16.82
N GLY A 102 -17.51 -40.95 17.54
CA GLY A 102 -16.36 -41.72 17.09
C GLY A 102 -16.54 -43.19 17.45
N SER A 103 -17.36 -43.94 16.73
CA SER A 103 -17.19 -45.40 16.64
C SER A 103 -18.24 -46.00 15.70
N LYS A 104 -17.88 -46.11 14.43
CA LYS A 104 -18.23 -47.19 13.48
C LYS A 104 -18.26 -46.63 12.04
N ASP A 105 -17.09 -46.46 11.45
CA ASP A 105 -16.87 -46.59 10.01
C ASP A 105 -15.38 -46.42 9.69
N THR A 106 -14.55 -47.25 10.34
CA THR A 106 -13.09 -47.30 10.09
C THR A 106 -12.73 -48.31 8.99
N ALA A 107 -13.42 -48.28 7.87
CA ALA A 107 -13.06 -49.18 6.77
C ALA A 107 -13.23 -48.59 5.34
N LYS A 108 -13.20 -47.24 5.18
CA LYS A 108 -13.16 -46.62 3.85
C LYS A 108 -12.63 -45.20 3.96
N ALA A 109 -11.33 -44.98 4.07
CA ALA A 109 -10.63 -43.75 3.69
C ALA A 109 -9.18 -43.73 4.19
N ASP A 110 -8.37 -44.72 3.80
CA ASP A 110 -6.94 -44.47 3.62
C ASP A 110 -6.71 -43.94 2.20
N GLU A 111 -7.51 -42.94 1.81
CA GLU A 111 -7.16 -42.10 0.70
C GLU A 111 -5.99 -41.24 1.18
N LYS A 112 -4.81 -41.57 0.68
CA LYS A 112 -3.50 -41.00 1.03
C LYS A 112 -3.61 -39.47 1.05
N ARG A 113 -3.67 -38.89 2.25
CA ARG A 113 -3.73 -37.44 2.46
C ARG A 113 -2.41 -36.85 1.95
N GLU A 114 -2.40 -36.34 0.73
CA GLU A 114 -1.20 -35.73 0.16
C GLU A 114 -1.00 -34.33 0.73
N PRO A 115 0.17 -34.05 1.34
CA PRO A 115 0.49 -32.72 1.82
C PRO A 115 0.41 -31.69 0.68
N HIS A 116 -0.33 -30.62 0.88
CA HIS A 116 -0.50 -29.56 -0.14
C HIS A 116 -0.78 -28.20 0.50
N ILE A 117 -0.51 -27.14 -0.26
CA ILE A 117 -0.92 -25.78 0.08
C ILE A 117 -2.38 -25.60 -0.39
N ALA A 118 -3.26 -25.20 0.49
CA ALA A 118 -4.65 -24.90 0.16
C ALA A 118 -4.81 -23.45 -0.23
N LEU A 119 -5.25 -23.15 -1.45
CA LEU A 119 -5.70 -21.83 -1.87
C LEU A 119 -7.22 -21.78 -1.79
N ILE A 120 -7.74 -21.01 -0.84
CA ILE A 120 -9.19 -20.91 -0.59
C ILE A 120 -9.66 -19.51 -1.02
N LEU A 121 -10.49 -19.47 -2.06
CA LEU A 121 -10.95 -18.22 -2.66
C LEU A 121 -12.47 -18.21 -2.85
N PRO A 122 -13.14 -17.04 -2.74
CA PRO A 122 -14.57 -16.88 -2.93
C PRO A 122 -14.96 -16.86 -4.42
N SER A 123 -14.57 -17.92 -5.15
CA SER A 123 -14.80 -18.02 -6.62
C SER A 123 -16.29 -18.18 -6.96
N GLY A 124 -17.13 -18.67 -6.03
CA GLY A 124 -18.57 -18.74 -6.19
C GLY A 124 -19.29 -17.42 -5.91
N SER A 125 -18.62 -16.42 -5.35
CA SER A 125 -19.23 -15.14 -4.99
C SER A 125 -19.51 -14.27 -6.22
N LYS A 126 -20.72 -13.73 -6.31
CA LYS A 126 -21.10 -12.79 -7.38
C LYS A 126 -20.30 -11.48 -7.34
N SER A 127 -19.91 -11.02 -6.15
CA SER A 127 -19.18 -9.76 -5.96
C SER A 127 -17.66 -9.93 -5.96
N LEU A 128 -17.16 -11.07 -5.47
CA LEU A 128 -15.72 -11.31 -5.28
C LEU A 128 -15.12 -12.29 -6.32
N GLY A 129 -15.93 -12.89 -7.19
CA GLY A 129 -15.47 -13.89 -8.15
C GLY A 129 -14.32 -13.40 -9.04
N LYS A 130 -14.42 -12.17 -9.57
CA LYS A 130 -13.35 -11.58 -10.38
C LYS A 130 -12.06 -11.31 -9.57
N VAL A 131 -12.20 -10.90 -8.32
CA VAL A 131 -11.08 -10.75 -7.37
C VAL A 131 -10.41 -12.10 -7.15
N ALA A 132 -11.21 -13.13 -6.85
CA ALA A 132 -10.76 -14.50 -6.66
C ALA A 132 -10.04 -15.05 -7.90
N ASP A 133 -10.59 -14.83 -9.10
CA ASP A 133 -10.00 -15.29 -10.35
C ASP A 133 -8.64 -14.62 -10.62
N ALA A 134 -8.53 -13.32 -10.40
CA ALA A 134 -7.27 -12.60 -10.59
C ALA A 134 -6.17 -13.12 -9.66
N VAL A 135 -6.47 -13.28 -8.36
CA VAL A 135 -5.53 -13.88 -7.39
C VAL A 135 -5.16 -15.32 -7.76
N LYS A 136 -6.15 -16.14 -8.14
CA LYS A 136 -5.93 -17.53 -8.57
C LYS A 136 -4.98 -17.62 -9.75
N LEU A 137 -5.20 -16.80 -10.78
CA LEU A 137 -4.33 -16.79 -11.96
C LEU A 137 -2.89 -16.42 -11.61
N GLY A 138 -2.69 -15.41 -10.76
CA GLY A 138 -1.36 -15.03 -10.28
C GLY A 138 -0.69 -16.13 -9.46
N PHE A 139 -1.42 -16.76 -8.55
CA PHE A 139 -0.93 -17.86 -7.74
C PHE A 139 -0.48 -19.06 -8.62
N ILE A 140 -1.27 -19.38 -9.62
CA ILE A 140 -0.92 -20.44 -10.61
C ILE A 140 0.31 -20.04 -11.42
N ALA A 141 0.43 -18.77 -11.84
CA ALA A 141 1.61 -18.29 -12.54
C ALA A 141 2.88 -18.38 -11.67
N GLY A 142 2.77 -18.06 -10.38
CA GLY A 142 3.84 -18.28 -9.42
C GLY A 142 4.26 -19.73 -9.31
N ALA A 143 3.29 -20.64 -9.18
CA ALA A 143 3.55 -22.09 -9.12
C ALA A 143 4.16 -22.63 -10.42
N ALA A 144 3.70 -22.15 -11.57
CA ALA A 144 4.20 -22.55 -12.87
C ALA A 144 5.68 -22.15 -13.08
N ALA A 145 6.09 -20.99 -12.57
CA ALA A 145 7.48 -20.54 -12.63
C ALA A 145 8.43 -21.43 -11.82
N ASP A 146 7.97 -21.97 -10.69
CA ASP A 146 8.75 -22.93 -9.88
C ASP A 146 8.83 -24.33 -10.54
N GLY A 147 7.95 -24.64 -11.48
CA GLY A 147 7.94 -25.89 -12.24
C GLY A 147 7.94 -27.13 -11.34
N LYS A 148 8.96 -27.99 -11.52
CA LYS A 148 9.08 -29.24 -10.73
C LYS A 148 9.43 -29.02 -9.25
N SER A 149 9.86 -27.81 -8.88
CA SER A 149 10.18 -27.42 -7.50
C SER A 149 8.96 -26.92 -6.73
N ALA A 150 7.83 -26.73 -7.40
CA ALA A 150 6.59 -26.27 -6.79
C ALA A 150 6.07 -27.30 -5.78
N SER A 151 5.71 -26.85 -4.59
CA SER A 151 4.96 -27.70 -3.65
C SER A 151 3.60 -28.05 -4.23
N PRO A 152 3.04 -29.21 -3.93
CA PRO A 152 1.66 -29.51 -4.31
C PRO A 152 0.70 -28.46 -3.76
N TYR A 153 -0.28 -28.06 -4.54
CA TYR A 153 -1.35 -27.15 -4.09
C TYR A 153 -2.71 -27.60 -4.60
N ARG A 154 -3.76 -27.21 -3.88
CA ARG A 154 -5.16 -27.48 -4.26
C ARG A 154 -5.98 -26.21 -4.14
N LEU A 155 -6.94 -26.05 -5.07
CA LEU A 155 -7.85 -24.92 -5.11
C LEU A 155 -9.16 -25.31 -4.40
N TYR A 156 -9.61 -24.47 -3.49
CA TYR A 156 -10.86 -24.62 -2.75
C TYR A 156 -11.76 -23.42 -3.08
N ALA A 157 -12.84 -23.68 -3.79
CA ALA A 157 -13.82 -22.64 -4.11
C ALA A 157 -14.80 -22.48 -2.95
N ALA A 158 -14.91 -21.26 -2.45
CA ALA A 158 -15.92 -20.86 -1.47
C ALA A 158 -17.00 -20.00 -2.14
N ASP A 159 -18.22 -20.03 -1.59
CA ASP A 159 -19.33 -19.20 -2.07
C ASP A 159 -19.20 -17.74 -1.59
N ASP A 160 -18.50 -17.54 -0.48
CA ASP A 160 -18.21 -16.24 0.11
C ASP A 160 -16.86 -16.28 0.87
N ASP A 161 -16.44 -15.13 1.36
CA ASP A 161 -15.21 -15.00 2.15
C ASP A 161 -15.49 -15.00 3.67
N ASN A 162 -16.51 -15.71 4.10
CA ASN A 162 -16.99 -15.84 5.47
C ASN A 162 -17.29 -17.30 5.82
N ALA A 163 -18.57 -17.69 5.85
CA ALA A 163 -19.00 -19.05 6.20
C ALA A 163 -18.47 -20.09 5.20
N GLY A 164 -18.49 -19.76 3.91
CA GLY A 164 -17.90 -20.58 2.86
C GLY A 164 -16.39 -20.75 3.02
N LEU A 165 -15.66 -19.68 3.34
CA LEU A 165 -14.23 -19.75 3.64
C LEU A 165 -13.95 -20.68 4.84
N ALA A 166 -14.72 -20.55 5.95
CA ALA A 166 -14.57 -21.40 7.12
C ALA A 166 -14.84 -22.89 6.82
N ALA A 167 -15.85 -23.17 5.98
CA ALA A 167 -16.15 -24.54 5.55
C ALA A 167 -15.00 -25.14 4.74
N GLN A 168 -14.46 -24.39 3.79
CA GLN A 168 -13.34 -24.83 2.96
C GLN A 168 -12.04 -24.95 3.76
N TYR A 169 -11.81 -24.11 4.78
CA TYR A 169 -10.68 -24.24 5.69
C TYR A 169 -10.70 -25.61 6.40
N ARG A 170 -11.86 -26.00 7.01
CA ARG A 170 -12.02 -27.30 7.65
C ARG A 170 -11.82 -28.46 6.66
N LYS A 171 -12.36 -28.31 5.43
CA LYS A 171 -12.17 -29.29 4.38
C LYS A 171 -10.69 -29.44 4.01
N ALA A 172 -9.99 -28.34 3.78
CA ALA A 172 -8.55 -28.35 3.46
C ALA A 172 -7.73 -29.06 4.54
N MET A 173 -8.04 -28.82 5.83
CA MET A 173 -7.42 -29.54 6.95
C MET A 173 -7.66 -31.05 6.86
N SER A 174 -8.90 -31.48 6.61
CA SER A 174 -9.23 -32.90 6.49
C SER A 174 -8.57 -33.57 5.29
N ASP A 175 -8.36 -32.81 4.22
CA ASP A 175 -7.72 -33.28 2.98
C ASP A 175 -6.17 -33.32 3.08
N GLY A 176 -5.59 -32.87 4.22
CA GLY A 176 -4.15 -32.91 4.47
C GLY A 176 -3.39 -31.65 4.06
N ALA A 177 -4.04 -30.48 4.02
CA ALA A 177 -3.34 -29.23 3.80
C ALA A 177 -2.27 -28.98 4.87
N VAL A 178 -1.11 -28.48 4.47
CA VAL A 178 0.02 -28.11 5.33
C VAL A 178 0.13 -26.60 5.53
N ALA A 179 -0.53 -25.82 4.71
CA ALA A 179 -0.69 -24.37 4.83
C ALA A 179 -1.96 -23.92 4.11
N VAL A 180 -2.49 -22.79 4.51
CA VAL A 180 -3.66 -22.15 3.90
C VAL A 180 -3.31 -20.75 3.40
N VAL A 181 -3.80 -20.42 2.20
CA VAL A 181 -3.78 -19.07 1.61
C VAL A 181 -5.21 -18.68 1.27
N GLY A 182 -5.67 -17.49 1.66
CA GLY A 182 -7.04 -17.04 1.38
C GLY A 182 -7.39 -15.75 2.10
N GLY A 183 -8.70 -15.49 2.32
CA GLY A 183 -9.14 -14.30 3.04
C GLY A 183 -8.84 -13.01 2.27
N VAL A 184 -9.45 -12.84 1.10
CA VAL A 184 -9.27 -11.68 0.23
C VAL A 184 -9.97 -10.43 0.75
N THR A 185 -10.89 -10.59 1.71
CA THR A 185 -11.54 -9.48 2.42
C THR A 185 -10.97 -9.33 3.84
N ARG A 186 -11.21 -8.18 4.47
CA ARG A 186 -10.80 -7.94 5.86
C ARG A 186 -11.50 -8.89 6.84
N ASP A 187 -12.77 -9.17 6.59
CA ASP A 187 -13.55 -10.10 7.41
C ASP A 187 -13.09 -11.53 7.21
N GLY A 188 -12.78 -11.94 5.97
CA GLY A 188 -12.16 -13.22 5.67
C GLY A 188 -10.79 -13.37 6.33
N ALA A 189 -9.95 -12.35 6.29
CA ALA A 189 -8.67 -12.34 6.99
C ALA A 189 -8.85 -12.47 8.51
N SER A 190 -9.84 -11.76 9.09
CA SER A 190 -10.17 -11.85 10.51
C SER A 190 -10.68 -13.24 10.92
N LEU A 191 -11.45 -13.89 10.04
CA LEU A 191 -11.89 -15.26 10.24
C LEU A 191 -10.71 -16.23 10.24
N LEU A 192 -9.80 -16.09 9.28
CA LEU A 192 -8.58 -16.90 9.20
C LEU A 192 -7.68 -16.68 10.40
N ALA A 193 -7.51 -15.46 10.90
CA ALA A 193 -6.73 -15.18 12.10
C ALA A 193 -7.25 -15.98 13.30
N LYS A 194 -8.58 -16.12 13.45
CA LYS A 194 -9.20 -16.92 14.51
C LYS A 194 -9.04 -18.43 14.31
N SER A 195 -8.80 -18.88 13.09
CA SER A 195 -8.70 -20.30 12.71
C SER A 195 -7.26 -20.79 12.60
N ALA A 196 -6.28 -19.90 12.48
CA ALA A 196 -4.89 -20.20 12.13
C ALA A 196 -4.08 -20.97 13.19
N GLY A 197 -4.64 -21.21 14.38
CA GLY A 197 -3.99 -22.04 15.41
C GLY A 197 -3.75 -23.49 15.00
N TYR A 198 -4.35 -23.94 13.89
CA TYR A 198 -4.24 -25.32 13.40
C TYR A 198 -3.26 -25.50 12.26
N LEU A 199 -3.15 -24.50 11.37
CA LEU A 199 -2.28 -24.54 10.19
C LEU A 199 -1.62 -23.18 9.95
N PRO A 200 -0.37 -23.16 9.45
CA PRO A 200 0.21 -21.95 8.90
C PRO A 200 -0.72 -21.31 7.88
N THR A 201 -1.04 -20.05 8.06
CA THR A 201 -2.09 -19.37 7.30
C THR A 201 -1.61 -18.00 6.82
N LEU A 202 -1.74 -17.76 5.52
CA LEU A 202 -1.49 -16.47 4.87
C LEU A 202 -2.81 -15.85 4.43
N ALA A 203 -3.24 -14.78 5.09
CA ALA A 203 -4.37 -13.98 4.63
C ALA A 203 -3.92 -12.95 3.58
N LEU A 204 -4.77 -12.75 2.56
CA LEU A 204 -4.51 -11.83 1.44
C LEU A 204 -5.09 -10.43 1.68
N ASN A 205 -5.45 -10.16 2.93
CA ASN A 205 -5.84 -8.84 3.41
C ASN A 205 -5.47 -8.68 4.89
N ALA A 206 -5.42 -7.46 5.37
CA ALA A 206 -5.24 -7.18 6.79
C ALA A 206 -6.53 -7.49 7.56
N PRO A 207 -6.49 -8.23 8.68
CA PRO A 207 -7.67 -8.49 9.49
C PRO A 207 -8.23 -7.19 10.08
N SER A 208 -9.55 -7.13 10.24
CA SER A 208 -10.24 -6.11 11.01
C SER A 208 -10.47 -6.60 12.44
N ASN A 209 -10.41 -5.71 13.43
CA ASN A 209 -10.77 -6.01 14.82
C ASN A 209 -9.98 -7.16 15.48
N VAL A 210 -8.77 -7.43 15.04
CA VAL A 210 -7.83 -8.37 15.68
C VAL A 210 -6.50 -7.62 15.85
N SER A 211 -6.08 -7.43 17.10
CA SER A 211 -4.80 -6.80 17.40
C SER A 211 -3.64 -7.77 17.18
N ASP A 212 -2.47 -7.24 16.84
CA ASP A 212 -1.27 -8.04 16.56
C ASP A 212 -0.93 -9.03 17.70
N PRO A 213 -0.98 -8.65 18.99
CA PRO A 213 -0.71 -9.58 20.10
C PRO A 213 -1.73 -10.71 20.24
N GLU A 214 -2.92 -10.59 19.64
CA GLU A 214 -3.98 -11.60 19.70
C GLU A 214 -3.95 -12.56 18.51
N MET A 215 -3.08 -12.31 17.53
CA MET A 215 -2.93 -13.18 16.37
C MET A 215 -2.13 -14.43 16.71
N PRO A 216 -2.54 -15.60 16.22
CA PRO A 216 -1.76 -16.83 16.39
C PRO A 216 -0.39 -16.73 15.71
N ASP A 217 0.65 -17.32 16.31
CA ASP A 217 2.03 -17.32 15.76
C ASP A 217 2.14 -17.81 14.32
N GLN A 218 1.21 -18.65 13.87
CA GLN A 218 1.19 -19.20 12.50
C GLN A 218 0.30 -18.42 11.54
N PHE A 219 -0.23 -17.28 11.96
CA PHE A 219 -1.02 -16.41 11.10
C PHE A 219 -0.15 -15.28 10.53
N PHE A 220 -0.25 -15.10 9.25
CA PHE A 220 0.42 -14.03 8.50
C PHE A 220 -0.57 -13.35 7.57
N HIS A 221 -0.31 -12.10 7.23
CA HIS A 221 -1.12 -11.42 6.22
C HIS A 221 -0.27 -10.51 5.33
N ILE A 222 -0.75 -10.35 4.10
CA ILE A 222 -0.23 -9.38 3.13
C ILE A 222 -1.42 -8.67 2.49
N SER A 223 -1.29 -7.39 2.16
CA SER A 223 -2.37 -6.64 1.52
C SER A 223 -1.85 -5.59 0.53
N LEU A 224 -2.69 -5.27 -0.47
CA LEU A 224 -2.48 -4.13 -1.36
C LEU A 224 -3.12 -2.89 -0.72
N ASN A 225 -2.49 -2.35 0.31
CA ASN A 225 -3.08 -1.31 1.15
C ASN A 225 -2.61 0.08 0.71
N LEU A 226 -3.55 0.91 0.23
CA LEU A 226 -3.29 2.30 -0.15
C LEU A 226 -2.90 3.18 1.06
N ASP A 227 -3.28 2.80 2.27
CA ASP A 227 -2.85 3.50 3.49
C ASP A 227 -1.33 3.45 3.64
N TRP A 228 -0.70 2.33 3.25
CA TRP A 228 0.75 2.20 3.26
C TRP A 228 1.40 3.12 2.22
N GLU A 229 0.81 3.23 1.04
CA GLU A 229 1.28 4.15 -0.01
C GLU A 229 1.20 5.61 0.45
N ALA A 230 0.11 6.01 1.10
CA ALA A 230 -0.05 7.34 1.68
C ALA A 230 1.01 7.64 2.76
N ARG A 231 1.33 6.66 3.62
CA ARG A 231 2.42 6.79 4.59
C ARG A 231 3.78 6.94 3.92
N LEU A 232 4.05 6.14 2.88
CA LEU A 232 5.30 6.24 2.12
C LEU A 232 5.41 7.61 1.43
N ALA A 233 4.33 8.12 0.85
CA ALA A 233 4.29 9.47 0.27
C ALA A 233 4.62 10.54 1.31
N ALA A 234 4.01 10.47 2.51
CA ALA A 234 4.29 11.40 3.60
C ALA A 234 5.76 11.32 4.09
N ARG A 235 6.30 10.11 4.22
CA ARG A 235 7.70 9.87 4.60
C ARG A 235 8.66 10.41 3.56
N THR A 236 8.37 10.18 2.28
CA THR A 236 9.20 10.71 1.18
C THR A 236 9.18 12.23 1.17
N ALA A 237 8.00 12.86 1.26
CA ALA A 237 7.89 14.31 1.34
C ALA A 237 8.69 14.88 2.54
N ALA A 238 8.55 14.28 3.73
CA ALA A 238 9.29 14.71 4.91
C ALA A 238 10.81 14.49 4.78
N SER A 239 11.26 13.40 4.14
CA SER A 239 12.71 13.13 3.91
C SER A 239 13.30 14.09 2.89
N ASP A 240 12.53 14.56 1.92
CA ASP A 240 12.91 15.61 0.95
C ASP A 240 12.96 17.01 1.60
N GLY A 241 12.70 17.11 2.91
CA GLY A 241 12.74 18.38 3.66
C GLY A 241 11.46 19.21 3.56
N LEU A 242 10.41 18.70 2.91
CA LEU A 242 9.12 19.39 2.78
C LEU A 242 8.39 19.39 4.12
N ARG A 243 7.73 20.52 4.44
CA ARG A 243 7.11 20.71 5.76
C ARG A 243 5.67 21.24 5.70
N HIS A 244 5.23 21.77 4.57
CA HIS A 244 3.89 22.35 4.40
C HIS A 244 3.20 21.70 3.23
N ALA A 245 2.28 20.76 3.50
CA ALA A 245 1.56 20.05 2.44
C ALA A 245 0.14 20.61 2.24
N ALA A 246 -0.24 20.83 0.99
CA ALA A 246 -1.64 20.97 0.60
C ALA A 246 -2.18 19.59 0.20
N ILE A 247 -3.42 19.29 0.60
CA ILE A 247 -4.10 18.05 0.19
C ILE A 247 -5.22 18.39 -0.79
N VAL A 248 -5.19 17.76 -1.97
CA VAL A 248 -6.25 17.83 -2.97
C VAL A 248 -6.99 16.50 -2.97
N ALA A 249 -8.24 16.50 -2.54
CA ALA A 249 -8.98 15.27 -2.25
C ALA A 249 -10.29 15.18 -3.03
N GLY A 250 -10.59 13.98 -3.54
CA GLY A 250 -11.94 13.62 -3.97
C GLY A 250 -12.85 13.31 -2.77
N LYS A 251 -14.16 13.28 -3.01
CA LYS A 251 -15.17 13.08 -1.94
C LYS A 251 -15.41 11.63 -1.53
N SER A 252 -14.79 10.67 -2.17
CA SER A 252 -15.05 9.27 -1.84
C SER A 252 -14.59 8.92 -0.42
N PRO A 253 -15.25 8.01 0.29
CA PRO A 253 -14.79 7.54 1.60
C PRO A 253 -13.35 7.02 1.57
N LEU A 254 -12.94 6.44 0.43
CA LEU A 254 -11.57 5.97 0.21
C LEU A 254 -10.59 7.15 0.15
N ALA A 255 -10.90 8.19 -0.63
CA ALA A 255 -10.06 9.38 -0.74
C ALA A 255 -9.87 10.04 0.62
N LYS A 256 -10.96 10.18 1.40
CA LYS A 256 -10.88 10.73 2.75
C LYS A 256 -10.01 9.87 3.68
N ARG A 257 -10.14 8.56 3.65
CA ARG A 257 -9.30 7.67 4.46
C ARG A 257 -7.81 7.82 4.11
N ILE A 258 -7.48 7.85 2.82
CA ILE A 258 -6.11 8.04 2.33
C ILE A 258 -5.57 9.41 2.79
N GLN A 259 -6.40 10.46 2.69
CA GLN A 259 -6.09 11.79 3.23
C GLN A 259 -5.73 11.73 4.71
N ASP A 260 -6.61 11.15 5.52
CA ASP A 260 -6.44 11.07 6.97
C ASP A 260 -5.16 10.29 7.37
N VAL A 261 -4.77 9.30 6.57
CA VAL A 261 -3.54 8.53 6.78
C VAL A 261 -2.30 9.37 6.44
N PHE A 262 -2.29 10.03 5.27
CA PHE A 262 -1.18 10.91 4.88
C PHE A 262 -0.99 12.01 5.93
N GLU A 263 -2.07 12.69 6.29
CA GLU A 263 -2.04 13.79 7.26
C GLU A 263 -1.43 13.38 8.59
N ARG A 264 -1.92 12.28 9.19
CA ARG A 264 -1.38 11.79 10.47
C ARG A 264 0.11 11.46 10.40
N GLU A 265 0.53 10.77 9.34
CA GLU A 265 1.94 10.41 9.15
C GLU A 265 2.81 11.65 8.94
N PHE A 266 2.36 12.59 8.09
CA PHE A 266 3.11 13.80 7.77
C PHE A 266 3.27 14.71 8.99
N VAL A 267 2.19 14.90 9.76
CA VAL A 267 2.22 15.67 11.00
C VAL A 267 3.10 15.00 12.06
N TRP A 268 3.04 13.67 12.19
CA TRP A 268 3.91 12.93 13.10
C TRP A 268 5.40 13.10 12.75
N LEU A 269 5.73 13.28 11.48
CA LEU A 269 7.07 13.56 10.98
C LEU A 269 7.48 15.05 11.09
N GLY A 270 6.66 15.89 11.71
CA GLY A 270 6.92 17.30 11.93
C GLY A 270 6.50 18.20 10.78
N GLY A 271 5.65 17.71 9.87
CA GLY A 271 5.01 18.51 8.82
C GLY A 271 3.71 19.17 9.29
N GLU A 272 3.19 20.07 8.48
CA GLU A 272 1.92 20.79 8.67
C GLU A 272 1.05 20.66 7.42
N ILE A 273 -0.28 20.53 7.61
CA ILE A 273 -1.24 20.58 6.50
C ILE A 273 -1.68 22.03 6.30
N ALA A 274 -1.08 22.66 5.33
CA ALA A 274 -1.29 24.06 4.98
C ALA A 274 -2.66 24.34 4.34
N GLY A 275 -3.25 23.32 3.68
CA GLY A 275 -4.58 23.47 3.08
C GLY A 275 -5.21 22.13 2.72
N ARG A 276 -6.56 22.12 2.70
CA ARG A 276 -7.37 20.97 2.24
C ARG A 276 -8.35 21.46 1.19
N ILE A 277 -8.21 20.96 -0.02
CA ILE A 277 -8.98 21.36 -1.19
C ILE A 277 -9.78 20.15 -1.68
N GLU A 278 -11.09 20.18 -1.50
CA GLU A 278 -11.97 19.15 -2.07
C GLU A 278 -12.25 19.45 -3.55
N ILE A 279 -12.25 18.42 -4.39
CA ILE A 279 -12.62 18.48 -5.81
C ILE A 279 -13.88 17.67 -6.08
N PHE A 280 -14.77 18.25 -6.89
CA PHE A 280 -16.15 17.78 -7.07
C PHE A 280 -16.43 17.16 -8.46
N GLY A 281 -15.46 17.11 -9.35
CA GLY A 281 -15.60 16.58 -10.71
C GLY A 281 -15.98 17.64 -11.74
N ASP A 282 -16.78 17.26 -12.74
CA ASP A 282 -17.04 18.09 -13.92
C ASP A 282 -17.76 19.43 -13.63
N SER A 283 -18.35 19.59 -12.45
CA SER A 283 -18.98 20.83 -11.99
C SER A 283 -18.06 21.71 -11.14
N GLU A 284 -16.78 21.43 -11.13
CA GLU A 284 -15.79 22.15 -10.32
C GLU A 284 -15.63 23.58 -10.82
N ASP A 285 -15.53 24.53 -9.88
CA ASP A 285 -15.08 25.87 -10.16
C ASP A 285 -13.54 25.91 -10.14
N PRO A 286 -12.90 26.07 -11.31
CA PRO A 286 -11.45 26.12 -11.41
C PRO A 286 -10.83 27.25 -10.56
N ALA A 287 -11.51 28.39 -10.46
CA ALA A 287 -11.01 29.51 -9.67
C ALA A 287 -10.95 29.21 -8.17
N ARG A 288 -11.91 28.42 -7.68
CA ARG A 288 -11.93 27.95 -6.27
C ARG A 288 -10.76 27.03 -5.97
N VAL A 289 -10.48 26.07 -6.86
CA VAL A 289 -9.37 25.13 -6.69
C VAL A 289 -8.04 25.88 -6.74
N ALA A 290 -7.83 26.73 -7.76
CA ALA A 290 -6.62 27.53 -7.91
C ALA A 290 -6.40 28.44 -6.68
N LYS A 291 -7.46 29.11 -6.22
CA LYS A 291 -7.38 29.96 -5.03
C LYS A 291 -7.02 29.16 -3.78
N GLY A 292 -7.68 28.01 -3.54
CA GLY A 292 -7.40 27.17 -2.38
C GLY A 292 -5.96 26.68 -2.33
N ILE A 293 -5.39 26.32 -3.50
CA ILE A 293 -3.98 25.90 -3.62
C ILE A 293 -3.04 27.08 -3.36
N ALA A 294 -3.34 28.24 -3.94
CA ALA A 294 -2.50 29.45 -3.76
C ALA A 294 -2.52 29.93 -2.30
N ASP A 295 -3.71 29.96 -1.66
CA ASP A 295 -3.88 30.38 -0.27
C ASP A 295 -3.14 29.44 0.70
N ALA A 296 -2.99 28.17 0.37
CA ALA A 296 -2.27 27.19 1.19
C ALA A 296 -0.77 27.50 1.28
N ALA A 297 -0.18 28.16 0.27
CA ALA A 297 1.27 28.47 0.22
C ALA A 297 2.15 27.25 0.58
N ALA A 298 1.76 26.07 0.11
CA ALA A 298 2.37 24.79 0.45
C ALA A 298 3.68 24.56 -0.35
N ASP A 299 4.65 23.84 0.25
CA ASP A 299 5.88 23.39 -0.41
C ASP A 299 5.71 22.04 -1.11
N SER A 300 4.59 21.37 -0.88
CA SER A 300 4.24 20.09 -1.49
C SER A 300 2.73 19.92 -1.61
N VAL A 301 2.31 19.04 -2.53
CA VAL A 301 0.89 18.69 -2.72
C VAL A 301 0.73 17.18 -2.65
N PHE A 302 -0.28 16.72 -1.93
CA PHE A 302 -0.71 15.32 -1.96
C PHE A 302 -2.09 15.20 -2.60
N ILE A 303 -2.19 14.38 -3.67
CA ILE A 303 -3.45 14.12 -4.36
C ILE A 303 -4.02 12.78 -3.89
N THR A 304 -5.23 12.81 -3.36
CA THR A 304 -6.01 11.61 -3.03
C THR A 304 -7.32 11.60 -3.80
N ALA A 305 -7.21 11.29 -5.09
CA ALA A 305 -8.31 11.28 -6.04
C ALA A 305 -8.06 10.20 -7.11
N ASP A 306 -9.11 9.78 -7.79
CA ASP A 306 -8.95 8.98 -9.00
C ASP A 306 -8.29 9.80 -10.13
N MET A 307 -7.87 9.12 -11.19
CA MET A 307 -7.17 9.72 -12.31
C MET A 307 -7.96 10.88 -12.96
N LYS A 308 -9.28 10.76 -13.11
CA LYS A 308 -10.12 11.79 -13.70
C LYS A 308 -10.08 13.09 -12.90
N LEU A 309 -10.28 12.98 -11.59
CA LEU A 309 -10.27 14.14 -10.68
C LEU A 309 -8.86 14.74 -10.55
N ALA A 310 -7.83 13.90 -10.54
CA ALA A 310 -6.45 14.36 -10.48
C ALA A 310 -6.07 15.19 -11.71
N ARG A 311 -6.47 14.78 -12.91
CA ARG A 311 -6.29 15.54 -14.15
C ARG A 311 -6.99 16.89 -14.12
N LEU A 312 -8.19 16.96 -13.52
CA LEU A 312 -8.89 18.24 -13.35
C LEU A 312 -8.16 19.20 -12.40
N ALA A 313 -7.50 18.68 -11.37
CA ALA A 313 -6.77 19.49 -10.40
C ALA A 313 -5.40 19.92 -10.89
N ARG A 314 -4.71 19.09 -11.68
CA ARG A 314 -3.29 19.26 -12.07
C ARG A 314 -2.95 20.62 -12.66
N PRO A 315 -3.74 21.22 -13.58
CA PRO A 315 -3.44 22.54 -14.16
C PRO A 315 -3.37 23.68 -13.14
N TYR A 316 -3.97 23.51 -11.98
CA TYR A 316 -4.00 24.53 -10.92
C TYR A 316 -2.90 24.37 -9.88
N LEU A 317 -2.13 23.28 -9.95
CA LEU A 317 -1.02 23.05 -9.04
C LEU A 317 0.17 23.95 -9.44
N PRO A 318 0.89 24.54 -8.47
CA PRO A 318 2.04 25.37 -8.77
C PRO A 318 3.13 24.58 -9.51
N GLN A 319 3.71 25.23 -10.52
CA GLN A 319 4.84 24.63 -11.22
C GLN A 319 6.06 24.52 -10.28
N GLY A 320 6.76 23.40 -10.37
CA GLY A 320 7.95 23.15 -9.55
C GLY A 320 7.65 22.68 -8.11
N THR A 321 6.39 22.71 -7.67
CA THR A 321 6.01 22.13 -6.38
C THR A 321 5.90 20.61 -6.52
N PRO A 322 6.61 19.80 -5.69
CA PRO A 322 6.49 18.35 -5.70
C PRO A 322 5.05 17.90 -5.44
N VAL A 323 4.55 17.02 -6.30
CA VAL A 323 3.20 16.46 -6.19
C VAL A 323 3.30 14.97 -5.94
N PHE A 324 2.67 14.51 -4.87
CA PHE A 324 2.63 13.12 -4.48
C PHE A 324 1.21 12.56 -4.65
N ALA A 325 1.12 11.29 -5.00
CA ALA A 325 -0.14 10.56 -5.13
C ALA A 325 0.02 9.10 -4.69
N THR A 326 -1.07 8.35 -4.70
CA THR A 326 -1.06 6.89 -4.58
C THR A 326 -1.29 6.24 -5.95
N SER A 327 -1.11 4.93 -6.02
CA SER A 327 -1.39 4.14 -7.23
C SER A 327 -2.86 4.19 -7.69
N LEU A 328 -3.78 4.72 -6.87
CA LEU A 328 -5.17 4.99 -7.26
C LEU A 328 -5.27 6.04 -8.36
N THR A 329 -4.34 6.99 -8.38
CA THR A 329 -4.38 8.18 -9.23
C THR A 329 -3.88 7.93 -10.65
N ILE A 330 -3.05 6.89 -10.86
CA ILE A 330 -2.32 6.69 -12.11
C ILE A 330 -2.46 5.23 -12.60
N ASP A 331 -2.75 5.05 -13.88
CA ASP A 331 -2.53 3.76 -14.57
C ASP A 331 -1.15 3.80 -15.24
N PRO A 332 -0.15 3.08 -14.69
CA PRO A 332 1.21 3.08 -15.24
C PRO A 332 1.33 2.38 -16.60
N ARG A 333 0.28 1.69 -17.07
CA ARG A 333 0.22 1.00 -18.37
C ARG A 333 -0.39 1.85 -19.48
N ALA A 334 -0.99 3.00 -19.11
CA ALA A 334 -1.61 3.90 -20.08
C ALA A 334 -0.57 4.42 -21.08
N GLU A 335 -1.02 4.75 -22.27
CA GLU A 335 -0.17 5.42 -23.25
C GLU A 335 0.37 6.75 -22.69
N ALA A 336 1.59 7.11 -23.08
CA ALA A 336 2.23 8.30 -22.55
C ALA A 336 1.36 9.55 -22.68
N VAL A 337 0.68 9.68 -23.83
CA VAL A 337 -0.23 10.80 -24.10
C VAL A 337 -1.37 10.93 -23.09
N ASP A 338 -1.84 9.81 -22.56
CA ASP A 338 -2.94 9.78 -21.58
C ASP A 338 -2.50 10.24 -20.18
N ASN A 339 -1.20 10.20 -19.90
CA ASN A 339 -0.63 10.57 -18.62
C ASN A 339 0.07 11.94 -18.63
N LEU A 340 0.16 12.64 -19.80
CA LEU A 340 0.84 13.93 -19.90
C LEU A 340 0.27 14.99 -18.93
N ASP A 341 -1.04 14.97 -18.71
CA ASP A 341 -1.68 15.89 -17.76
C ASP A 341 -1.20 15.70 -16.31
N LEU A 342 -0.64 14.54 -15.99
CA LEU A 342 -0.14 14.19 -14.67
C LEU A 342 1.40 14.18 -14.60
N ASP A 343 2.06 14.79 -15.58
CA ASP A 343 3.52 14.85 -15.62
C ASP A 343 4.12 15.44 -14.32
N SER A 344 5.27 14.93 -13.92
CA SER A 344 5.96 15.26 -12.65
C SER A 344 5.21 14.85 -11.36
N VAL A 345 4.13 14.08 -11.46
CA VAL A 345 3.49 13.49 -10.25
C VAL A 345 4.31 12.28 -9.79
N ARG A 346 4.63 12.26 -8.50
CA ARG A 346 5.33 11.15 -7.82
C ARG A 346 4.32 10.25 -7.11
N PHE A 347 4.48 8.96 -7.29
CA PHE A 347 3.59 7.97 -6.68
C PHE A 347 4.32 6.67 -6.36
N MET A 348 3.71 5.87 -5.50
CA MET A 348 4.24 4.55 -5.15
C MET A 348 3.63 3.50 -6.06
N GLU A 349 4.46 2.67 -6.68
CA GLU A 349 3.97 1.58 -7.52
C GLU A 349 4.80 0.30 -7.34
N MET A 350 4.17 -0.83 -7.65
CA MET A 350 4.83 -2.14 -7.55
C MET A 350 5.78 -2.39 -8.73
N PRO A 351 6.88 -3.13 -8.53
CA PRO A 351 7.82 -3.49 -9.59
C PRO A 351 7.17 -4.13 -10.80
N TRP A 352 6.08 -4.87 -10.61
CA TRP A 352 5.32 -5.53 -11.66
C TRP A 352 5.00 -4.62 -12.86
N PHE A 353 4.70 -3.35 -12.60
CA PHE A 353 4.34 -2.38 -13.64
C PHE A 353 5.51 -1.51 -14.11
N VAL A 354 6.45 -1.22 -13.23
CA VAL A 354 7.45 -0.17 -13.48
C VAL A 354 8.88 -0.69 -13.60
N GLN A 355 9.08 -1.98 -13.37
CA GLN A 355 10.38 -2.65 -13.50
C GLN A 355 10.24 -4.00 -14.22
N PRO A 356 9.81 -4.02 -15.50
CA PRO A 356 9.57 -5.29 -16.22
C PRO A 356 10.84 -6.14 -16.36
N ASP A 357 12.02 -5.51 -16.39
CA ASP A 357 13.31 -6.19 -16.52
C ASP A 357 13.90 -6.61 -15.17
N HIS A 358 13.19 -6.39 -14.07
CA HIS A 358 13.65 -6.81 -12.75
C HIS A 358 13.64 -8.34 -12.64
N PRO A 359 14.72 -8.99 -12.13
CA PRO A 359 14.80 -10.45 -12.06
C PRO A 359 13.62 -11.11 -11.35
N ALA A 360 13.04 -10.45 -10.34
CA ALA A 360 11.88 -10.97 -9.63
C ALA A 360 10.56 -10.80 -10.41
N VAL A 361 10.53 -10.04 -11.50
CA VAL A 361 9.36 -9.78 -12.34
C VAL A 361 9.39 -10.59 -13.63
N MET A 362 10.52 -10.53 -14.33
CA MET A 362 10.67 -11.10 -15.69
C MET A 362 10.46 -12.62 -15.78
N VAL A 363 10.52 -13.33 -14.65
CA VAL A 363 10.35 -14.79 -14.60
C VAL A 363 8.88 -15.21 -14.66
N TYR A 364 7.94 -14.28 -14.47
CA TYR A 364 6.51 -14.57 -14.46
C TYR A 364 5.84 -14.10 -15.74
N SER A 365 4.95 -14.94 -16.27
CA SER A 365 4.14 -14.58 -17.42
C SER A 365 3.15 -13.48 -17.06
N LYS A 366 2.91 -12.56 -17.99
CA LYS A 366 1.77 -11.62 -17.89
C LYS A 366 0.45 -12.40 -18.07
N PRO A 367 -0.67 -11.87 -17.54
CA PRO A 367 -1.99 -12.46 -17.79
C PRO A 367 -2.24 -12.61 -19.29
N VAL A 368 -2.82 -13.74 -19.70
CA VAL A 368 -3.13 -14.01 -21.12
C VAL A 368 -4.16 -13.00 -21.65
N GLU A 369 -5.17 -12.69 -20.84
CA GLU A 369 -6.14 -11.64 -21.14
C GLU A 369 -5.73 -10.35 -20.43
N VAL A 370 -5.93 -9.20 -21.10
CA VAL A 370 -5.69 -7.90 -20.50
C VAL A 370 -6.67 -7.69 -19.36
N LEU A 371 -6.16 -7.64 -18.15
CA LEU A 371 -6.96 -7.38 -16.97
C LEU A 371 -7.10 -5.85 -16.73
N PRO A 372 -8.22 -5.37 -16.20
CA PRO A 372 -8.27 -4.05 -15.57
C PRO A 372 -7.14 -3.92 -14.54
N ILE A 373 -6.60 -2.69 -14.38
CA ILE A 373 -5.41 -2.46 -13.55
C ILE A 373 -5.55 -3.01 -12.14
N GLU A 374 -6.74 -2.87 -11.56
CA GLU A 374 -7.04 -3.33 -10.21
C GLU A 374 -6.92 -4.85 -10.08
N TYR A 375 -7.38 -5.59 -11.09
CA TYR A 375 -7.27 -7.05 -11.13
C TYR A 375 -5.86 -7.51 -11.48
N GLU A 376 -5.11 -6.76 -12.29
CA GLU A 376 -3.71 -7.08 -12.55
C GLU A 376 -2.83 -6.87 -11.29
N ARG A 377 -3.16 -5.91 -10.44
CA ARG A 377 -2.54 -5.79 -9.11
C ARG A 377 -2.81 -7.02 -8.22
N LEU A 378 -4.02 -7.56 -8.28
CA LEU A 378 -4.39 -8.79 -7.56
C LEU A 378 -3.71 -10.03 -8.16
N TYR A 379 -3.50 -10.06 -9.47
CA TYR A 379 -2.68 -11.08 -10.12
C TYR A 379 -1.25 -11.05 -9.58
N ALA A 380 -0.62 -9.90 -9.52
CA ALA A 380 0.71 -9.74 -8.93
C ALA A 380 0.73 -10.17 -7.44
N LEU A 381 -0.31 -9.83 -6.66
CA LEU A 381 -0.46 -10.32 -5.29
C LEU A 381 -0.53 -11.85 -5.24
N GLY A 382 -1.23 -12.47 -6.18
CA GLY A 382 -1.33 -13.94 -6.29
C GLY A 382 0.05 -14.60 -6.47
N ILE A 383 0.92 -14.03 -7.31
CA ILE A 383 2.30 -14.50 -7.50
C ILE A 383 3.07 -14.46 -6.17
N ASP A 384 3.05 -13.32 -5.48
CA ASP A 384 3.77 -13.21 -4.21
C ASP A 384 3.12 -14.05 -3.10
N ALA A 385 1.81 -14.25 -3.13
CA ALA A 385 1.12 -15.16 -2.22
C ALA A 385 1.61 -16.60 -2.35
N TRP A 386 1.83 -17.08 -3.58
CA TRP A 386 2.47 -18.36 -3.82
C TRP A 386 3.87 -18.43 -3.21
N ARG A 387 4.71 -17.45 -3.49
CA ARG A 387 6.09 -17.39 -2.99
C ARG A 387 6.17 -17.35 -1.47
N LEU A 388 5.30 -16.55 -0.84
CA LEU A 388 5.20 -16.46 0.61
C LEU A 388 4.69 -17.78 1.22
N ALA A 389 3.71 -18.43 0.59
CA ALA A 389 3.24 -19.73 1.03
C ALA A 389 4.36 -20.78 1.02
N GLN A 390 5.21 -20.79 -0.03
CA GLN A 390 6.40 -21.64 -0.08
C GLN A 390 7.37 -21.36 1.07
N LEU A 391 7.60 -20.08 1.40
CA LEU A 391 8.45 -19.68 2.52
C LEU A 391 7.84 -20.14 3.86
N ILE A 392 6.55 -19.97 4.04
CA ILE A 392 5.82 -20.35 5.27
C ILE A 392 5.93 -21.87 5.48
N VAL A 393 5.73 -22.67 4.45
CA VAL A 393 5.83 -24.15 4.52
C VAL A 393 7.27 -24.60 4.84
N LYS A 394 8.27 -23.95 4.28
CA LYS A 394 9.69 -24.31 4.45
C LYS A 394 10.28 -23.87 5.80
N ASN A 395 9.72 -22.83 6.42
CA ASN A 395 10.26 -22.25 7.64
C ASN A 395 9.38 -22.61 8.86
N THR A 396 9.91 -23.44 9.72
CA THR A 396 9.25 -23.84 10.98
C THR A 396 9.33 -22.75 12.08
N ARG A 397 10.05 -21.65 11.83
CA ARG A 397 10.22 -20.55 12.79
C ARG A 397 9.84 -19.21 12.15
N PRO A 398 8.66 -18.65 12.46
CA PRO A 398 8.13 -17.44 11.81
C PRO A 398 9.01 -16.20 11.94
N LYS A 399 9.83 -16.09 12.98
CA LYS A 399 10.57 -14.85 13.31
C LYS A 399 11.76 -14.54 12.39
N ASN A 400 12.14 -15.44 11.49
CA ASN A 400 13.36 -15.32 10.65
C ASN A 400 13.07 -15.51 9.16
N PHE A 401 11.99 -14.96 8.65
CA PHE A 401 11.77 -14.95 7.20
C PHE A 401 12.81 -14.04 6.52
N PRO A 402 13.52 -14.55 5.49
CA PRO A 402 14.34 -13.68 4.66
C PRO A 402 13.47 -12.67 3.91
N ALA A 403 14.01 -11.48 3.65
CA ALA A 403 13.34 -10.54 2.76
C ALA A 403 13.12 -11.19 1.40
N LEU A 404 11.90 -11.07 0.87
CA LEU A 404 11.52 -11.57 -0.44
C LEU A 404 11.50 -10.41 -1.43
N ASP A 405 12.23 -10.56 -2.52
CA ASP A 405 12.16 -9.62 -3.62
C ASP A 405 10.94 -9.99 -4.49
N GLY A 406 9.82 -9.38 -4.20
CA GLY A 406 8.51 -9.70 -4.74
C GLY A 406 8.15 -8.88 -5.97
N VAL A 407 7.16 -9.34 -6.72
CA VAL A 407 6.58 -8.58 -7.85
C VAL A 407 5.74 -7.40 -7.38
N THR A 408 5.21 -7.46 -6.14
CA THR A 408 4.46 -6.36 -5.53
C THR A 408 5.32 -5.42 -4.69
N GLY A 409 6.64 -5.62 -4.64
CA GLY A 409 7.61 -4.86 -3.86
C GLY A 409 8.56 -5.76 -3.09
N ARG A 410 9.58 -5.18 -2.47
CA ARG A 410 10.41 -5.91 -1.52
C ARG A 410 9.62 -6.18 -0.24
N ILE A 411 9.45 -7.45 0.09
CA ILE A 411 8.56 -7.92 1.16
C ILE A 411 9.41 -8.33 2.36
N THR A 412 9.07 -7.80 3.53
CA THR A 412 9.67 -8.16 4.83
C THR A 412 8.58 -8.46 5.83
N LEU A 413 8.85 -9.34 6.80
CA LEU A 413 7.91 -9.62 7.89
C LEU A 413 8.12 -8.62 9.02
N ASP A 414 7.02 -8.00 9.48
CA ASP A 414 6.94 -7.16 10.68
C ASP A 414 5.76 -7.65 11.52
N GLY A 415 6.01 -8.23 12.69
CA GLY A 415 4.99 -8.93 13.47
C GLY A 415 4.35 -10.06 12.66
N HIS A 416 3.06 -9.94 12.39
CA HIS A 416 2.27 -10.85 11.54
C HIS A 416 2.06 -10.34 10.12
N GLN A 417 2.53 -9.13 9.81
CA GLN A 417 2.34 -8.50 8.51
C GLN A 417 3.55 -8.64 7.59
N PHE A 418 3.34 -9.14 6.40
CA PHE A 418 4.27 -8.97 5.29
C PHE A 418 4.13 -7.55 4.71
N VAL A 419 5.09 -6.70 5.04
CA VAL A 419 5.15 -5.30 4.60
C VAL A 419 5.85 -5.24 3.24
N ARG A 420 5.26 -4.50 2.30
CA ARG A 420 5.78 -4.30 0.95
C ARG A 420 6.46 -2.93 0.85
N MET A 421 7.72 -2.89 0.46
CA MET A 421 8.40 -1.67 0.08
C MET A 421 8.23 -1.47 -1.42
N LEU A 422 7.48 -0.44 -1.79
CA LEU A 422 7.16 -0.07 -3.16
C LEU A 422 8.27 0.78 -3.78
N SER A 423 8.24 0.90 -5.10
CA SER A 423 9.11 1.81 -5.83
C SER A 423 8.50 3.21 -5.88
N LEU A 424 9.30 4.23 -5.58
CA LEU A 424 8.93 5.61 -5.86
C LEU A 424 9.11 5.87 -7.35
N VAL A 425 8.08 6.37 -7.98
CA VAL A 425 7.98 6.62 -9.42
C VAL A 425 7.58 8.07 -9.66
N GLU A 426 8.08 8.65 -10.72
CA GLU A 426 7.66 9.95 -11.22
C GLU A 426 7.20 9.80 -12.67
N LEU A 427 6.10 10.43 -13.03
CA LEU A 427 5.75 10.56 -14.46
C LEU A 427 6.68 11.56 -15.13
N ARG A 428 7.34 11.13 -16.20
CA ARG A 428 8.18 11.97 -17.08
C ARG A 428 7.78 11.76 -18.51
N ASP A 429 7.36 12.82 -19.17
CA ASP A 429 6.80 12.76 -20.52
C ASP A 429 5.65 11.74 -20.60
N GLY A 430 4.80 11.70 -19.56
CA GLY A 430 3.68 10.79 -19.41
C GLY A 430 4.07 9.32 -19.14
N ARG A 431 5.35 9.00 -18.93
CA ARG A 431 5.83 7.64 -18.67
C ARG A 431 6.28 7.46 -17.23
N PRO A 432 5.89 6.37 -16.57
CA PRO A 432 6.38 6.07 -15.22
C PRO A 432 7.89 5.76 -15.26
N THR A 433 8.65 6.53 -14.49
CA THR A 433 10.11 6.43 -14.39
C THR A 433 10.49 6.30 -12.92
N LEU A 434 11.39 5.39 -12.59
CA LEU A 434 11.88 5.26 -11.21
C LEU A 434 12.48 6.59 -10.75
N PHE A 435 11.95 7.11 -9.66
CA PHE A 435 12.48 8.34 -9.07
C PHE A 435 13.72 8.00 -8.25
N LYS A 436 14.84 8.61 -8.63
CA LYS A 436 16.10 8.59 -7.86
C LYS A 436 16.27 10.00 -7.30
N PRO A 437 16.36 10.17 -5.97
CA PRO A 437 16.76 11.45 -5.39
C PRO A 437 18.07 11.91 -6.02
N VAL A 438 18.20 13.20 -6.27
CA VAL A 438 19.49 13.79 -6.68
C VAL A 438 20.37 13.74 -5.43
N GLU A 439 21.52 13.04 -5.52
CA GLU A 439 22.54 12.97 -4.47
C GLU A 439 23.18 14.33 -4.21
#